data_117e67ddda84ad42324f4854761397f5
#
_entry.id   117e67ddda84ad42324f4854761397f5
#
_cell.length_a   1.000
_cell.length_b   1.000
_cell.length_c   1.000
_cell.angle_alpha   90.00
_cell.angle_beta   90.00
_cell.angle_gamma   90.00
#
_symmetry.space_group_name_H-M   'P 1'
#
loop_
_entity.id
_entity.type
_entity.pdbx_description
1 polymer ?
#
loop_
_entity_poly.entity_id
_entity_poly.type
_entity_poly.pdbx_seq_one_letter_code
_entity_poly.pdbx_strand_id
1 'polypeptide(L)'
;MTPVSDILALLRTDLGDAAGELLGDNDVLRALTRSILAVNRDIGRLYQIAGDDIAPDLSGDDADLVVLRAHAFCCSMLRSAASANFSFGSGDKRVDKTMQAQAWGDLEKDLLDRYRDAVEKIVPPVADCLLDVGNVRPQIFEVGRRHARH
;
A
#
# COMPACT_ATOMS: atom_id res chain seq x y z
N MET A 1 -0.85 -2.53 -23.29
CA MET A 1 -1.27 -1.48 -22.35
C MET A 1 -2.51 -1.94 -21.63
N THR A 2 -2.61 -1.72 -20.35
CA THR A 2 -3.77 -2.14 -19.54
C THR A 2 -4.75 -0.98 -19.46
N PRO A 3 -6.00 -1.14 -19.95
CA PRO A 3 -7.00 -0.07 -19.85
C PRO A 3 -7.33 0.29 -18.41
N VAL A 4 -7.33 1.58 -18.11
CA VAL A 4 -7.71 2.10 -16.78
C VAL A 4 -9.14 1.67 -16.43
N SER A 5 -10.04 1.65 -17.41
CA SER A 5 -11.44 1.23 -17.24
C SER A 5 -11.59 -0.16 -16.68
N ASP A 6 -10.73 -1.10 -17.07
CA ASP A 6 -10.80 -2.50 -16.63
C ASP A 6 -10.42 -2.62 -15.16
N ILE A 7 -9.38 -1.91 -14.74
CA ILE A 7 -8.96 -1.86 -13.32
C ILE A 7 -10.01 -1.15 -12.46
N LEU A 8 -10.61 -0.07 -12.96
CA LEU A 8 -11.70 0.60 -12.27
C LEU A 8 -12.93 -0.28 -12.12
N ALA A 9 -13.26 -1.08 -13.15
CA ALA A 9 -14.37 -2.02 -13.10
C ALA A 9 -14.14 -3.12 -12.03
N LEU A 10 -12.94 -3.69 -11.98
CA LEU A 10 -12.56 -4.64 -10.94
C LEU A 10 -12.68 -4.02 -9.55
N LEU A 11 -12.12 -2.83 -9.35
CA LEU A 11 -12.16 -2.13 -8.07
C LEU A 11 -13.59 -1.82 -7.63
N ARG A 12 -14.47 -1.42 -8.55
CA ARG A 12 -15.90 -1.19 -8.24
C ARG A 12 -16.63 -2.46 -7.87
N THR A 13 -16.30 -3.57 -8.52
CA THR A 13 -16.86 -4.88 -8.20
C THR A 13 -16.47 -5.30 -6.79
N ASP A 14 -15.21 -5.10 -6.40
CA ASP A 14 -14.71 -5.43 -5.06
C ASP A 14 -15.30 -4.52 -3.97
N LEU A 15 -15.53 -3.24 -4.27
CA LEU A 15 -16.14 -2.29 -3.34
C LEU A 15 -17.62 -2.58 -3.07
N GLY A 16 -18.34 -3.13 -4.02
CA GLY A 16 -19.77 -3.39 -3.94
C GLY A 16 -20.65 -2.13 -4.10
N ASP A 17 -21.95 -2.34 -4.19
CA ASP A 17 -22.94 -1.30 -4.50
C ASP A 17 -23.03 -0.19 -3.43
N ALA A 18 -22.97 -0.57 -2.15
CA ALA A 18 -23.09 0.37 -1.03
C ALA A 18 -21.94 1.39 -0.99
N ALA A 19 -20.73 0.96 -1.34
CA ALA A 19 -19.57 1.84 -1.42
C ALA A 19 -19.58 2.65 -2.73
N GLY A 20 -20.10 2.10 -3.80
CA GLY A 20 -20.23 2.76 -5.10
C GLY A 20 -21.14 3.99 -5.07
N GLU A 21 -22.14 4.03 -4.19
CA GLU A 21 -23.00 5.19 -3.97
C GLU A 21 -22.28 6.33 -3.21
N LEU A 22 -21.29 6.00 -2.39
CA LEU A 22 -20.58 6.96 -1.54
C LEU A 22 -19.32 7.53 -2.20
N LEU A 23 -18.72 6.80 -3.14
CA LEU A 23 -17.50 7.20 -3.86
C LEU A 23 -17.82 7.54 -5.30
N GLY A 24 -17.51 8.77 -5.70
CA GLY A 24 -17.59 9.20 -7.10
C GLY A 24 -16.46 8.61 -7.96
N ASP A 25 -16.61 8.71 -9.28
CA ASP A 25 -15.60 8.23 -10.24
C ASP A 25 -14.24 8.87 -10.04
N ASN A 26 -14.20 10.15 -9.69
CA ASN A 26 -12.97 10.88 -9.41
C ASN A 26 -12.27 10.38 -8.14
N ASP A 27 -13.02 9.93 -7.13
CA ASP A 27 -12.45 9.39 -5.90
C ASP A 27 -11.80 8.03 -6.15
N VAL A 28 -12.47 7.18 -6.93
CA VAL A 28 -11.96 5.86 -7.31
C VAL A 28 -10.72 6.00 -8.20
N LEU A 29 -10.73 6.93 -9.16
CA LEU A 29 -9.58 7.22 -10.01
C LEU A 29 -8.40 7.77 -9.19
N ARG A 30 -8.67 8.61 -8.20
CA ARG A 30 -7.64 9.11 -7.27
C ARG A 30 -7.05 7.99 -6.43
N ALA A 31 -7.87 7.05 -5.96
CA ALA A 31 -7.40 5.88 -5.24
C ALA A 31 -6.49 5.01 -6.12
N LEU A 32 -6.88 4.79 -7.38
CA LEU A 32 -6.09 4.06 -8.36
C LEU A 32 -4.73 4.75 -8.62
N THR A 33 -4.73 6.03 -8.85
CA THR A 33 -3.49 6.81 -9.07
C THR A 33 -2.54 6.70 -7.88
N ARG A 34 -3.06 6.82 -6.66
CA ARG A 34 -2.27 6.65 -5.43
C ARG A 34 -1.74 5.24 -5.27
N SER A 35 -2.53 4.23 -5.65
CA SER A 35 -2.11 2.84 -5.55
C SER A 35 -0.97 2.52 -6.51
N ILE A 36 -1.01 3.03 -7.74
CA ILE A 36 0.08 2.88 -8.71
C ILE A 36 1.38 3.46 -8.17
N LEU A 37 1.33 4.66 -7.56
CA LEU A 37 2.52 5.27 -6.95
C LEU A 37 3.05 4.43 -5.77
N ALA A 38 2.16 3.87 -4.95
CA ALA A 38 2.56 3.01 -3.83
C ALA A 38 3.20 1.71 -4.34
N VAL A 39 2.59 1.04 -5.31
CA VAL A 39 3.11 -0.20 -5.92
C VAL A 39 4.46 0.06 -6.57
N ASN A 40 4.61 1.14 -7.34
CA ASN A 40 5.89 1.52 -7.93
C ASN A 40 7.01 1.63 -6.89
N ARG A 41 6.72 2.29 -5.78
CA ARG A 41 7.69 2.46 -4.70
C ARG A 41 8.03 1.12 -4.03
N ASP A 42 7.00 0.29 -3.76
CA ASP A 42 7.14 -0.89 -2.91
C ASP A 42 7.77 -2.09 -3.66
N ILE A 43 7.54 -2.21 -4.99
CA ILE A 43 8.11 -3.29 -5.81
C ILE A 43 9.10 -2.80 -6.89
N GLY A 44 9.45 -1.52 -6.90
CA GLY A 44 10.44 -0.97 -7.83
C GLY A 44 9.99 -0.96 -9.29
N ARG A 45 8.71 -0.70 -9.56
CA ARG A 45 8.14 -0.56 -10.90
C ARG A 45 8.03 0.92 -11.28
N LEU A 46 7.70 1.17 -12.55
CA LEU A 46 7.53 2.50 -13.12
C LEU A 46 6.23 2.61 -13.93
N TYR A 47 5.13 2.12 -13.36
CA TYR A 47 3.82 2.26 -13.98
C TYR A 47 3.34 3.71 -13.93
N GLN A 48 2.67 4.14 -14.98
CA GLN A 48 2.05 5.47 -15.07
C GLN A 48 0.75 5.41 -15.84
N ILE A 49 -0.19 6.28 -15.51
CA ILE A 49 -1.40 6.46 -16.30
C ILE A 49 -1.05 7.41 -17.46
N ALA A 50 -1.24 6.91 -18.67
CA ALA A 50 -1.00 7.63 -19.92
C ALA A 50 -2.32 7.69 -20.70
N GLY A 51 -3.09 8.76 -20.54
CA GLY A 51 -4.44 8.86 -21.08
C GLY A 51 -5.40 7.87 -20.40
N ASP A 52 -5.96 6.98 -21.18
CA ASP A 52 -6.91 5.96 -20.71
C ASP A 52 -6.26 4.60 -20.39
N ASP A 53 -4.94 4.52 -20.49
CA ASP A 53 -4.18 3.30 -20.29
C ASP A 53 -3.13 3.42 -19.20
N ILE A 54 -2.74 2.27 -18.64
CA ILE A 54 -1.58 2.14 -17.75
C ILE A 54 -0.41 1.58 -18.55
N ALA A 55 0.72 2.27 -18.52
CA ALA A 55 1.95 1.89 -19.18
C ALA A 55 3.11 1.80 -18.17
N PRO A 56 4.02 0.81 -18.30
CA PRO A 56 3.92 -0.39 -19.14
C PRO A 56 2.74 -1.28 -18.74
N ASP A 57 2.50 -2.34 -19.50
CA ASP A 57 1.41 -3.28 -19.23
C ASP A 57 1.54 -3.94 -17.86
N LEU A 58 0.45 -3.96 -17.10
CA LEU A 58 0.44 -4.59 -15.77
C LEU A 58 0.47 -6.12 -15.92
N SER A 59 1.39 -6.79 -15.23
CA SER A 59 1.30 -8.24 -15.04
C SER A 59 0.07 -8.57 -14.18
N GLY A 60 -0.40 -9.82 -14.22
CA GLY A 60 -1.54 -10.24 -13.40
C GLY A 60 -1.32 -9.97 -11.91
N ASP A 61 -0.16 -10.35 -11.40
CA ASP A 61 0.20 -10.16 -9.99
C ASP A 61 0.31 -8.68 -9.61
N ASP A 62 0.89 -7.86 -10.48
CA ASP A 62 1.03 -6.42 -10.25
C ASP A 62 -0.34 -5.71 -10.34
N ALA A 63 -1.26 -6.19 -11.21
CA ALA A 63 -2.63 -5.70 -11.29
C ALA A 63 -3.40 -5.99 -9.99
N ASP A 64 -3.26 -7.19 -9.44
CA ASP A 64 -3.86 -7.56 -8.15
C ASP A 64 -3.33 -6.67 -7.01
N LEU A 65 -2.04 -6.36 -6.98
CA LEU A 65 -1.45 -5.42 -6.00
C LEU A 65 -2.05 -4.02 -6.13
N VAL A 66 -2.19 -3.52 -7.36
CA VAL A 66 -2.78 -2.20 -7.62
C VAL A 66 -4.23 -2.16 -7.14
N VAL A 67 -5.03 -3.18 -7.44
CA VAL A 67 -6.43 -3.27 -7.00
C VAL A 67 -6.53 -3.36 -5.47
N LEU A 68 -5.76 -4.23 -4.82
CA LEU A 68 -5.73 -4.35 -3.35
C LEU A 68 -5.40 -3.02 -2.68
N ARG A 69 -4.38 -2.34 -3.19
CA ARG A 69 -3.95 -1.06 -2.61
C ARG A 69 -4.98 0.05 -2.85
N ALA A 70 -5.58 0.10 -4.06
CA ALA A 70 -6.64 1.04 -4.38
C ALA A 70 -7.89 0.81 -3.52
N HIS A 71 -8.27 -0.45 -3.30
CA HIS A 71 -9.38 -0.81 -2.41
C HIS A 71 -9.12 -0.32 -0.97
N ALA A 72 -7.92 -0.50 -0.44
CA ALA A 72 -7.54 0.03 0.87
C ALA A 72 -7.65 1.56 0.94
N PHE A 73 -7.24 2.28 -0.11
CA PHE A 73 -7.42 3.73 -0.18
C PHE A 73 -8.90 4.14 -0.22
N CYS A 74 -9.75 3.42 -0.94
CA CYS A 74 -11.19 3.65 -0.95
C CYS A 74 -11.79 3.44 0.45
N CYS A 75 -11.41 2.39 1.18
CA CYS A 75 -11.84 2.15 2.55
C CYS A 75 -11.42 3.30 3.49
N SER A 76 -10.21 3.82 3.32
CA SER A 76 -9.72 4.99 4.08
C SER A 76 -10.58 6.24 3.82
N MET A 77 -10.95 6.50 2.57
CA MET A 77 -11.84 7.61 2.22
C MET A 77 -13.24 7.43 2.80
N LEU A 78 -13.80 6.22 2.71
CA LEU A 78 -15.12 5.89 3.29
C LEU A 78 -15.13 6.04 4.82
N ARG A 79 -14.07 5.59 5.49
CA ARG A 79 -13.89 5.77 6.92
C ARG A 79 -13.86 7.24 7.30
N SER A 80 -13.11 8.05 6.56
CA SER A 80 -13.02 9.51 6.80
C SER A 80 -14.36 10.20 6.58
N ALA A 81 -15.10 9.84 5.53
CA ALA A 81 -16.43 10.35 5.25
C ALA A 81 -17.45 9.96 6.34
N ALA A 82 -17.42 8.71 6.79
CA ALA A 82 -18.28 8.23 7.87
C ALA A 82 -17.97 8.96 9.20
N SER A 83 -16.70 9.21 9.49
CA SER A 83 -16.28 9.96 10.69
C SER A 83 -16.68 11.43 10.64
N ALA A 84 -16.60 12.08 9.49
CA ALA A 84 -17.00 13.48 9.30
C ALA A 84 -18.52 13.68 9.50
N ASN A 85 -19.33 12.73 9.03
CA ASN A 85 -20.80 12.76 9.22
C ASN A 85 -21.22 12.53 10.68
N PHE A 86 -20.30 12.13 11.53
CA PHE A 86 -20.55 11.86 12.94
C PHE A 86 -20.73 13.12 13.78
N SER A 87 -20.13 14.24 13.41
CA SER A 87 -20.13 15.47 14.18
C SER A 87 -21.46 16.24 14.14
N PHE A 88 -22.41 15.86 13.28
CA PHE A 88 -23.68 16.58 13.07
C PHE A 88 -24.95 15.81 13.46
N GLY A 89 -24.86 14.59 14.00
CA GLY A 89 -26.02 13.76 14.31
C GLY A 89 -26.34 13.70 15.79
N SER A 90 -27.43 14.33 16.24
CA SER A 90 -28.01 14.16 17.57
C SER A 90 -28.88 12.90 17.63
N GLY A 91 -28.70 12.03 18.64
CA GLY A 91 -29.63 10.95 18.99
C GLY A 91 -29.26 9.55 18.52
N ASP A 92 -30.24 8.64 18.51
CA ASP A 92 -30.14 7.18 18.30
C ASP A 92 -29.40 6.71 17.04
N LYS A 93 -29.28 7.56 16.03
CA LYS A 93 -28.54 7.25 14.79
C LYS A 93 -27.00 7.26 14.95
N ARG A 94 -26.50 7.59 16.12
CA ARG A 94 -25.06 7.70 16.41
C ARG A 94 -24.35 6.37 16.41
N VAL A 95 -25.01 5.31 16.90
CA VAL A 95 -24.39 3.98 17.09
C VAL A 95 -24.08 3.29 15.76
N ASP A 96 -25.01 3.34 14.81
CA ASP A 96 -24.84 2.68 13.52
C ASP A 96 -23.72 3.30 12.66
N LYS A 97 -23.55 4.62 12.74
CA LYS A 97 -22.49 5.31 11.97
C LYS A 97 -21.09 5.07 12.51
N THR A 98 -20.97 4.90 13.84
CA THR A 98 -19.68 4.54 14.47
C THR A 98 -19.24 3.15 14.03
N MET A 99 -20.16 2.20 13.97
CA MET A 99 -19.93 0.83 13.53
C MET A 99 -19.47 0.78 12.06
N GLN A 100 -20.02 1.64 11.19
CA GLN A 100 -19.60 1.73 9.79
C GLN A 100 -18.15 2.22 9.63
N ALA A 101 -17.77 3.27 10.35
CA ALA A 101 -16.39 3.79 10.29
C ALA A 101 -15.38 2.74 10.79
N GLN A 102 -15.71 2.01 11.83
CA GLN A 102 -14.90 0.92 12.35
C GLN A 102 -14.80 -0.23 11.36
N ALA A 103 -15.91 -0.65 10.76
CA ALA A 103 -15.93 -1.73 9.77
C ALA A 103 -15.06 -1.39 8.55
N TRP A 104 -15.10 -0.15 8.06
CA TRP A 104 -14.19 0.30 6.99
C TRP A 104 -12.72 0.32 7.43
N GLY A 105 -12.44 0.67 8.68
CA GLY A 105 -11.10 0.63 9.24
C GLY A 105 -10.54 -0.79 9.36
N ASP A 106 -11.37 -1.75 9.78
CA ASP A 106 -11.00 -3.15 9.91
C ASP A 106 -10.73 -3.78 8.53
N LEU A 107 -11.58 -3.47 7.54
CA LEU A 107 -11.38 -3.92 6.17
C LEU A 107 -10.12 -3.30 5.55
N GLU A 108 -9.87 -2.01 5.77
CA GLU A 108 -8.63 -1.34 5.32
C GLU A 108 -7.40 -2.06 5.86
N LYS A 109 -7.40 -2.40 7.14
CA LYS A 109 -6.30 -3.11 7.78
C LYS A 109 -6.07 -4.49 7.16
N ASP A 110 -7.13 -5.28 6.97
CA ASP A 110 -7.05 -6.61 6.35
C ASP A 110 -6.49 -6.52 4.92
N LEU A 111 -6.95 -5.56 4.13
CA LEU A 111 -6.45 -5.32 2.78
C LEU A 111 -4.97 -4.90 2.76
N LEU A 112 -4.55 -4.07 3.71
CA LEU A 112 -3.15 -3.65 3.82
C LEU A 112 -2.25 -4.82 4.26
N ASP A 113 -2.71 -5.69 5.14
CA ASP A 113 -1.97 -6.87 5.56
C ASP A 113 -1.79 -7.85 4.37
N ARG A 114 -2.87 -8.11 3.61
CA ARG A 114 -2.79 -8.90 2.35
C ARG A 114 -1.86 -8.27 1.31
N TYR A 115 -1.89 -6.95 1.18
CA TYR A 115 -1.00 -6.22 0.29
C TYR A 115 0.46 -6.40 0.68
N ARG A 116 0.80 -6.26 1.96
CA ARG A 116 2.16 -6.48 2.46
C ARG A 116 2.65 -7.90 2.21
N ASP A 117 1.81 -8.89 2.51
CA ASP A 117 2.14 -10.30 2.26
C ASP A 117 2.40 -10.57 0.77
N ALA A 118 1.64 -9.92 -0.13
CA ALA A 118 1.84 -10.04 -1.57
C ALA A 118 3.12 -9.33 -2.04
N VAL A 119 3.43 -8.15 -1.49
CA VAL A 119 4.68 -7.42 -1.78
C VAL A 119 5.90 -8.22 -1.32
N GLU A 120 5.86 -8.82 -0.12
CA GLU A 120 6.95 -9.64 0.41
C GLU A 120 7.26 -10.88 -0.44
N LYS A 121 6.26 -11.42 -1.12
CA LYS A 121 6.47 -12.54 -2.07
C LYS A 121 7.21 -12.10 -3.33
N ILE A 122 7.04 -10.86 -3.76
CA ILE A 122 7.67 -10.31 -4.96
C ILE A 122 9.06 -9.76 -4.63
N VAL A 123 9.17 -9.03 -3.52
CA VAL A 123 10.40 -8.43 -3.02
C VAL A 123 10.64 -8.98 -1.62
N PRO A 124 11.31 -10.15 -1.48
CA PRO A 124 11.60 -10.69 -0.17
C PRO A 124 12.44 -9.70 0.64
N PRO A 125 12.18 -9.56 1.94
CA PRO A 125 12.95 -8.68 2.80
C PRO A 125 14.42 -9.11 2.75
N VAL A 126 15.32 -8.17 2.51
CA VAL A 126 16.79 -8.36 2.53
C VAL A 126 17.21 -8.50 3.99
N ALA A 127 16.72 -9.56 4.66
CA ALA A 127 16.78 -9.63 6.11
C ALA A 127 18.13 -10.15 6.65
N ASP A 128 18.95 -10.82 5.88
CA ASP A 128 20.08 -11.52 6.46
C ASP A 128 21.48 -11.14 5.95
N CYS A 129 21.60 -10.30 4.91
CA CYS A 129 22.92 -9.90 4.44
C CYS A 129 23.58 -8.79 5.27
N LEU A 130 22.85 -8.11 6.16
CA LEU A 130 23.39 -7.01 6.98
C LEU A 130 23.83 -7.44 8.38
N LEU A 131 23.49 -8.65 8.82
CA LEU A 131 23.87 -9.15 10.14
C LEU A 131 25.30 -9.73 10.19
N ASP A 132 25.92 -9.99 9.05
CA ASP A 132 27.29 -10.53 9.00
C ASP A 132 28.38 -9.45 8.96
N VAL A 133 28.01 -8.17 8.86
CA VAL A 133 28.97 -7.05 8.93
C VAL A 133 29.39 -6.75 10.39
N GLY A 134 28.69 -7.30 11.37
CA GLY A 134 28.97 -7.08 12.80
C GLY A 134 30.20 -7.82 13.34
N ASN A 135 30.82 -8.69 12.58
CA ASN A 135 31.93 -9.55 13.09
C ASN A 135 33.27 -9.28 12.40
N VAL A 136 33.43 -8.15 11.73
CA VAL A 136 34.76 -7.70 11.33
C VAL A 136 35.44 -7.12 12.57
N ARG A 137 36.13 -7.99 13.33
CA ARG A 137 37.09 -7.51 14.35
C ARG A 137 38.14 -6.68 13.64
N PRO A 138 38.38 -5.42 14.05
CA PRO A 138 39.48 -4.66 13.54
C PRO A 138 40.75 -5.43 13.91
N GLN A 139 41.48 -5.96 12.95
CA GLN A 139 42.82 -6.43 13.16
C GLN A 139 43.66 -5.21 13.47
N ILE A 140 43.93 -5.00 14.75
CA ILE A 140 44.91 -4.03 15.21
C ILE A 140 46.25 -4.58 14.74
N PHE A 141 46.82 -3.96 13.70
CA PHE A 141 48.21 -4.20 13.32
C PHE A 141 49.05 -3.70 14.47
N GLU A 142 49.57 -4.63 15.29
CA GLU A 142 50.67 -4.33 16.21
C GLU A 142 51.90 -4.01 15.36
N VAL A 143 52.19 -2.71 15.23
CA VAL A 143 53.47 -2.26 14.71
C VAL A 143 54.51 -2.62 15.76
N GLY A 144 55.25 -3.68 15.49
CA GLY A 144 56.35 -4.15 16.32
C GLY A 144 57.38 -3.04 16.56
N ARG A 145 57.47 -2.57 17.81
CA ARG A 145 58.58 -1.76 18.28
C ARG A 145 59.83 -2.60 18.25
N ARG A 146 60.66 -2.42 17.24
CA ARG A 146 62.05 -2.88 17.28
C ARG A 146 62.81 -2.01 18.31
N HIS A 147 63.10 -2.58 19.44
CA HIS A 147 64.11 -2.01 20.35
C HIS A 147 65.48 -2.18 19.70
N ALA A 148 66.08 -1.06 19.26
CA ALA A 148 67.51 -1.00 19.04
C ALA A 148 68.19 -0.88 20.39
N ARG A 149 68.98 -1.90 20.77
CA ARG A 149 69.93 -1.80 21.87
C ARG A 149 71.26 -1.32 21.28
N HIS A 150 71.79 -0.28 21.88
CA HIS A 150 73.21 -0.01 22.03
C HIS A 150 73.47 0.32 23.47
#